data_51c6017e0e419214d962b5e020faccc9
#
_entry.id   51c6017e0e419214d962b5e020faccc9
#
_cell.length_a   1.000
_cell.length_b   1.000
_cell.length_c   1.000
_cell.angle_alpha   90.00
_cell.angle_beta   90.00
_cell.angle_gamma   90.00
#
_symmetry.space_group_name_H-M   'P 1'
#
loop_
_entity.id
_entity.type
_entity.pdbx_description
1 polymer ?
#
loop_
_entity_poly.entity_id
_entity_poly.type
_entity_poly.pdbx_seq_one_letter_code
_entity_poly.pdbx_strand_id
1 'polypeptide(L)'
;MFIRLTLSRLKRLAQVVFLLSAFLTSASARAESIRLVTDEETELFLAEILQPIYKAAGIRFYRNSVFIVEDNSLNAFVGDGNNMFVHTGTIMNADNYNQLSGVLAHETGHIQGGHILRQKMKLQGLQQASLASLVAAGVLGAVTGRADVGMAILMGTSSSAIYNMTAYQVQEERSADEAAVQLLAKTRQSPAGMRDFMKKIQQQNVMSGIDENSYFQTHPVTAERVAFLSNAAEKSPFKVDMLKQKRFEMIQAKLRGFLEAPEKVLRRYPLKDVSAPAS
;
A
#
# COMPACT_ATOMS: atom_id res chain seq x y z
N MET A 1 35.98 5.52 -41.58
CA MET A 1 35.68 4.11 -41.90
C MET A 1 34.17 3.92 -41.86
N PHE A 2 33.46 4.06 -42.99
CA PHE A 2 31.98 3.94 -43.06
C PHE A 2 31.61 2.46 -43.09
N ILE A 3 30.90 1.98 -42.07
CA ILE A 3 30.33 0.61 -42.04
C ILE A 3 29.15 0.57 -43.01
N ARG A 4 29.33 -0.05 -44.22
CA ARG A 4 28.21 -0.36 -45.13
C ARG A 4 27.41 -1.50 -44.52
N LEU A 5 26.27 -1.16 -43.92
CA LEU A 5 25.26 -2.14 -43.51
C LEU A 5 24.68 -2.85 -44.73
N THR A 6 24.80 -4.18 -44.80
CA THR A 6 24.22 -4.97 -45.88
C THR A 6 22.67 -4.92 -45.82
N LEU A 7 22.00 -5.01 -46.99
CA LEU A 7 20.51 -4.94 -47.11
C LEU A 7 19.81 -5.94 -46.21
N SER A 8 20.44 -7.09 -45.93
CA SER A 8 19.90 -8.11 -44.98
C SER A 8 19.93 -7.66 -43.52
N ARG A 9 20.91 -6.87 -43.12
CA ARG A 9 21.01 -6.29 -41.77
C ARG A 9 20.00 -5.16 -41.58
N LEU A 10 19.71 -4.36 -42.61
CA LEU A 10 18.67 -3.33 -42.56
C LEU A 10 17.28 -3.95 -42.44
N LYS A 11 16.99 -5.03 -43.18
CA LYS A 11 15.71 -5.76 -43.07
C LYS A 11 15.50 -6.36 -41.68
N ARG A 12 16.54 -6.94 -41.05
CA ARG A 12 16.46 -7.47 -39.67
C ARG A 12 16.23 -6.35 -38.66
N LEU A 13 16.89 -5.21 -38.82
CA LEU A 13 16.66 -4.03 -37.96
C LEU A 13 15.23 -3.52 -38.04
N ALA A 14 14.67 -3.42 -39.27
CA ALA A 14 13.27 -3.03 -39.50
C ALA A 14 12.29 -4.04 -38.89
N GLN A 15 12.57 -5.35 -38.97
CA GLN A 15 11.74 -6.38 -38.33
C GLN A 15 11.77 -6.29 -36.80
N VAL A 16 12.94 -6.04 -36.20
CA VAL A 16 13.07 -5.86 -34.75
C VAL A 16 12.33 -4.61 -34.28
N VAL A 17 12.45 -3.49 -35.01
CA VAL A 17 11.73 -2.26 -34.71
C VAL A 17 10.20 -2.46 -34.83
N PHE A 18 9.75 -3.19 -35.85
CA PHE A 18 8.33 -3.50 -36.05
C PHE A 18 7.78 -4.42 -34.94
N LEU A 19 8.53 -5.45 -34.52
CA LEU A 19 8.15 -6.33 -33.42
C LEU A 19 8.14 -5.59 -32.06
N LEU A 20 9.09 -4.68 -31.84
CA LEU A 20 9.11 -3.81 -30.65
C LEU A 20 7.93 -2.84 -30.64
N SER A 21 7.56 -2.26 -31.78
CA SER A 21 6.38 -1.37 -31.86
C SER A 21 5.07 -2.12 -31.63
N ALA A 22 4.95 -3.35 -32.14
CA ALA A 22 3.78 -4.22 -31.89
C ALA A 22 3.64 -4.65 -30.44
N PHE A 23 4.77 -4.85 -29.72
CA PHE A 23 4.76 -5.19 -28.31
C PHE A 23 4.37 -4.00 -27.41
N LEU A 24 4.75 -2.78 -27.79
CA LEU A 24 4.40 -1.55 -27.08
C LEU A 24 2.91 -1.16 -27.21
N THR A 25 2.23 -1.60 -28.26
CA THR A 25 0.79 -1.30 -28.47
C THR A 25 -0.17 -2.27 -27.76
N SER A 26 0.32 -3.43 -27.29
CA SER A 26 -0.53 -4.46 -26.67
C SER A 26 -0.68 -4.34 -25.15
N ALA A 27 0.05 -3.45 -24.48
CA ALA A 27 -0.05 -3.24 -23.03
C ALA A 27 -1.09 -2.14 -22.71
N SER A 28 -2.35 -2.35 -23.09
CA SER A 28 -3.45 -1.59 -22.48
C SER A 28 -3.64 -2.12 -21.07
N ALA A 29 -2.90 -1.58 -20.11
CA ALA A 29 -3.19 -1.77 -18.70
C ALA A 29 -4.62 -1.29 -18.46
N ARG A 30 -5.54 -2.22 -18.19
CA ARG A 30 -6.89 -1.91 -17.76
C ARG A 30 -6.74 -1.28 -16.38
N ALA A 31 -6.84 0.03 -16.29
CA ALA A 31 -6.88 0.72 -15.00
C ALA A 31 -8.15 0.22 -14.30
N GLU A 32 -7.97 -0.56 -13.24
CA GLU A 32 -9.07 -0.96 -12.38
C GLU A 32 -9.60 0.31 -11.71
N SER A 33 -10.87 0.61 -11.92
CA SER A 33 -11.49 1.80 -11.34
C SER A 33 -11.64 1.62 -9.83
N ILE A 34 -11.00 2.46 -9.05
CA ILE A 34 -11.18 2.49 -7.59
C ILE A 34 -12.62 2.92 -7.30
N ARG A 35 -13.38 2.05 -6.61
CA ARG A 35 -14.71 2.39 -6.11
C ARG A 35 -14.60 3.04 -4.75
N LEU A 36 -15.21 4.21 -4.59
CA LEU A 36 -15.25 4.93 -3.33
C LEU A 36 -16.60 4.75 -2.65
N VAL A 37 -16.56 4.56 -1.34
CA VAL A 37 -17.72 4.60 -0.46
C VAL A 37 -17.82 6.00 0.13
N THR A 38 -18.97 6.65 -0.05
CA THR A 38 -19.27 7.94 0.59
C THR A 38 -20.13 7.67 1.82
N ASP A 39 -19.55 7.83 3.01
CA ASP A 39 -20.25 7.72 4.28
C ASP A 39 -19.71 8.75 5.27
N GLU A 40 -20.47 9.82 5.45
CA GLU A 40 -20.06 10.98 6.23
C GLU A 40 -19.66 10.63 7.68
N GLU A 41 -20.37 9.71 8.32
CA GLU A 41 -20.08 9.30 9.69
C GLU A 41 -18.71 8.60 9.80
N THR A 42 -18.43 7.68 8.87
CA THR A 42 -17.14 6.98 8.82
C THR A 42 -16.02 7.94 8.43
N GLU A 43 -16.24 8.81 7.45
CA GLU A 43 -15.26 9.83 7.03
C GLU A 43 -14.93 10.80 8.18
N LEU A 44 -15.94 11.23 8.94
CA LEU A 44 -15.74 12.08 10.12
C LEU A 44 -14.95 11.37 11.22
N PHE A 45 -15.23 10.10 11.44
CA PHE A 45 -14.51 9.32 12.43
C PHE A 45 -13.03 9.13 12.03
N LEU A 46 -12.76 8.82 10.76
CA LEU A 46 -11.41 8.74 10.21
C LEU A 46 -10.69 10.09 10.30
N ALA A 47 -11.37 11.18 9.97
CA ALA A 47 -10.84 12.54 10.08
C ALA A 47 -10.49 12.90 11.54
N GLU A 48 -11.33 12.51 12.50
CA GLU A 48 -11.07 12.74 13.93
C GLU A 48 -9.81 12.02 14.44
N ILE A 49 -9.51 10.84 13.87
CA ILE A 49 -8.26 10.13 14.16
C ILE A 49 -7.07 10.76 13.46
N LEU A 50 -7.22 11.09 12.18
CA LEU A 50 -6.12 11.51 11.31
C LEU A 50 -5.68 12.95 11.53
N GLN A 51 -6.61 13.87 11.80
CA GLN A 51 -6.33 15.30 11.97
C GLN A 51 -5.24 15.59 13.03
N PRO A 52 -5.31 15.03 14.26
CA PRO A 52 -4.24 15.25 15.25
C PRO A 52 -2.90 14.65 14.81
N ILE A 53 -2.91 13.52 14.09
CA ILE A 53 -1.71 12.87 13.57
C ILE A 53 -1.05 13.75 12.51
N TYR A 54 -1.82 14.26 11.54
CA TYR A 54 -1.32 15.20 10.52
C TYR A 54 -0.77 16.49 11.15
N LYS A 55 -1.47 17.04 12.13
CA LYS A 55 -1.01 18.22 12.87
C LYS A 55 0.32 17.95 13.56
N ALA A 56 0.48 16.79 14.19
CA ALA A 56 1.73 16.39 14.87
C ALA A 56 2.89 16.17 13.88
N ALA A 57 2.57 15.77 12.65
CA ALA A 57 3.53 15.60 11.55
C ALA A 57 3.86 16.90 10.80
N GLY A 58 3.18 18.03 11.12
CA GLY A 58 3.33 19.29 10.40
C GLY A 58 2.65 19.30 9.02
N ILE A 59 1.71 18.37 8.78
CA ILE A 59 0.97 18.24 7.52
C ILE A 59 -0.35 18.99 7.65
N ARG A 60 -0.70 19.77 6.61
CA ARG A 60 -2.01 20.43 6.57
C ARG A 60 -3.10 19.38 6.32
N PHE A 61 -4.06 19.35 7.21
CA PHE A 61 -5.23 18.49 7.10
C PHE A 61 -6.38 19.23 6.40
N TYR A 62 -7.00 18.58 5.43
CA TYR A 62 -8.24 19.01 4.82
C TYR A 62 -9.29 17.92 5.07
N ARG A 63 -10.54 18.32 5.40
CA ARG A 63 -11.62 17.34 5.71
C ARG A 63 -11.89 16.36 4.57
N ASN A 64 -11.69 16.78 3.34
CA ASN A 64 -11.83 15.97 2.13
C ASN A 64 -10.53 15.26 1.70
N SER A 65 -9.59 15.06 2.63
CA SER A 65 -8.34 14.32 2.37
C SER A 65 -8.42 12.85 2.76
N VAL A 66 -9.59 12.36 3.22
CA VAL A 66 -9.79 10.97 3.62
C VAL A 66 -10.83 10.34 2.73
N PHE A 67 -10.51 9.21 2.13
CA PHE A 67 -11.36 8.46 1.21
C PHE A 67 -11.49 7.02 1.66
N ILE A 68 -12.70 6.47 1.54
CA ILE A 68 -12.97 5.07 1.82
C ILE A 68 -13.04 4.32 0.50
N VAL A 69 -12.20 3.31 0.34
CA VAL A 69 -12.17 2.46 -0.86
C VAL A 69 -12.99 1.20 -0.60
N GLU A 70 -13.94 0.89 -1.48
CA GLU A 70 -14.69 -0.36 -1.43
C GLU A 70 -13.80 -1.52 -1.87
N ASP A 71 -13.10 -2.09 -0.91
CA ASP A 71 -12.21 -3.22 -1.09
C ASP A 71 -12.12 -4.01 0.22
N ASN A 72 -12.27 -5.34 0.16
CA ASN A 72 -12.26 -6.23 1.31
C ASN A 72 -10.86 -6.55 1.83
N SER A 73 -9.82 -6.20 1.10
CA SER A 73 -8.44 -6.41 1.53
C SER A 73 -8.06 -5.49 2.69
N LEU A 74 -7.12 -5.93 3.50
CA LEU A 74 -6.52 -5.07 4.52
C LEU A 74 -5.53 -4.15 3.84
N ASN A 75 -5.90 -2.89 3.62
CA ASN A 75 -4.99 -1.88 3.05
C ASN A 75 -5.39 -0.46 3.43
N ALA A 76 -4.39 0.41 3.46
CA ALA A 76 -4.52 1.85 3.44
C ALA A 76 -3.30 2.40 2.72
N PHE A 77 -3.43 3.52 2.05
CA PHE A 77 -2.32 4.14 1.33
C PHE A 77 -2.53 5.64 1.17
N VAL A 78 -1.45 6.34 0.90
CA VAL A 78 -1.48 7.76 0.60
C VAL A 78 -1.33 8.00 -0.89
N GLY A 79 -2.24 8.79 -1.44
CA GLY A 79 -2.19 9.26 -2.82
C GLY A 79 -1.63 10.68 -2.96
N ASP A 80 -1.70 11.20 -4.17
CA ASP A 80 -1.27 12.58 -4.47
C ASP A 80 -2.01 13.60 -3.60
N GLY A 81 -1.34 14.68 -3.21
CA GLY A 81 -1.92 15.74 -2.37
C GLY A 81 -2.06 15.37 -0.90
N ASN A 82 -1.38 14.32 -0.43
CA ASN A 82 -1.47 13.78 0.93
C ASN A 82 -2.88 13.24 1.26
N ASN A 83 -3.61 12.76 0.26
CA ASN A 83 -4.90 12.14 0.45
C ASN A 83 -4.74 10.72 1.00
N MET A 84 -5.47 10.42 2.07
CA MET A 84 -5.48 9.11 2.73
C MET A 84 -6.62 8.26 2.18
N PHE A 85 -6.28 7.08 1.67
CA PHE A 85 -7.23 6.08 1.21
C PHE A 85 -7.25 4.91 2.18
N VAL A 86 -8.42 4.52 2.64
CA VAL A 86 -8.59 3.42 3.60
C VAL A 86 -9.57 2.41 3.04
N HIS A 87 -9.15 1.15 2.91
CA HIS A 87 -10.03 0.10 2.43
C HIS A 87 -11.10 -0.25 3.48
N THR A 88 -12.30 -0.55 3.01
CA THR A 88 -13.39 -1.04 3.87
C THR A 88 -12.97 -2.28 4.64
N GLY A 89 -12.16 -3.16 4.03
CA GLY A 89 -11.59 -4.33 4.70
C GLY A 89 -10.76 -3.97 5.93
N THR A 90 -9.94 -2.92 5.86
CA THR A 90 -9.16 -2.43 7.01
C THR A 90 -10.06 -1.94 8.13
N ILE A 91 -11.08 -1.14 7.81
CA ILE A 91 -12.02 -0.60 8.80
C ILE A 91 -12.82 -1.75 9.44
N MET A 92 -13.40 -2.63 8.63
CA MET A 92 -14.28 -3.70 9.11
C MET A 92 -13.55 -4.80 9.88
N ASN A 93 -12.26 -5.04 9.60
CA ASN A 93 -11.52 -6.15 10.21
C ASN A 93 -10.49 -5.72 11.27
N ALA A 94 -10.33 -4.43 11.54
CA ALA A 94 -9.57 -3.99 12.71
C ALA A 94 -10.30 -4.38 14.00
N ASP A 95 -9.57 -4.92 14.99
CA ASP A 95 -10.16 -5.39 16.26
C ASP A 95 -10.52 -4.21 17.18
N ASN A 96 -9.82 -3.09 17.00
CA ASN A 96 -10.10 -1.84 17.71
C ASN A 96 -9.64 -0.63 16.87
N TYR A 97 -10.13 0.56 17.22
CA TYR A 97 -9.78 1.77 16.48
C TYR A 97 -8.30 2.13 16.59
N ASN A 98 -7.56 1.65 17.60
CA ASN A 98 -6.12 1.89 17.70
C ASN A 98 -5.33 1.15 16.62
N GLN A 99 -5.82 0.01 16.13
CA GLN A 99 -5.23 -0.65 14.95
C GLN A 99 -5.33 0.27 13.74
N LEU A 100 -6.52 0.83 13.49
CA LEU A 100 -6.72 1.79 12.41
C LEU A 100 -5.87 3.05 12.60
N SER A 101 -5.84 3.59 13.81
CA SER A 101 -5.00 4.74 14.16
C SER A 101 -3.51 4.46 13.92
N GLY A 102 -3.05 3.26 14.22
CA GLY A 102 -1.68 2.81 13.96
C GLY A 102 -1.35 2.80 12.47
N VAL A 103 -2.25 2.25 11.65
CA VAL A 103 -2.12 2.25 10.18
C VAL A 103 -2.07 3.68 9.65
N LEU A 104 -2.99 4.55 10.05
CA LEU A 104 -3.03 5.95 9.61
C LEU A 104 -1.78 6.73 10.03
N ALA A 105 -1.23 6.44 11.20
CA ALA A 105 0.03 7.04 11.65
C ALA A 105 1.23 6.55 10.82
N HIS A 106 1.26 5.29 10.43
CA HIS A 106 2.28 4.72 9.55
C HIS A 106 2.25 5.35 8.16
N GLU A 107 1.07 5.45 7.56
CA GLU A 107 0.88 6.13 6.28
C GLU A 107 1.29 7.61 6.35
N THR A 108 0.98 8.26 7.48
CA THR A 108 1.45 9.63 7.74
C THR A 108 2.98 9.70 7.84
N GLY A 109 3.62 8.67 8.38
CA GLY A 109 5.07 8.51 8.39
C GLY A 109 5.66 8.49 6.96
N HIS A 110 5.01 7.79 6.04
CA HIS A 110 5.39 7.80 4.61
C HIS A 110 5.30 9.19 3.99
N ILE A 111 4.26 9.98 4.31
CA ILE A 111 4.16 11.37 3.85
C ILE A 111 5.31 12.19 4.43
N GLN A 112 5.49 12.15 5.76
CA GLN A 112 6.51 12.93 6.46
C GLN A 112 7.93 12.61 5.98
N GLY A 113 8.18 11.32 5.71
CA GLY A 113 9.44 10.85 5.15
C GLY A 113 9.64 11.19 3.67
N GLY A 114 8.60 11.65 2.96
CA GLY A 114 8.65 11.91 1.52
C GLY A 114 8.82 10.63 0.69
N HIS A 115 8.41 9.47 1.22
CA HIS A 115 8.61 8.17 0.59
C HIS A 115 7.85 8.06 -0.73
N ILE A 116 6.63 8.58 -0.78
CA ILE A 116 5.75 8.55 -1.97
C ILE A 116 6.37 9.29 -3.15
N LEU A 117 6.89 10.49 -2.89
CA LEU A 117 7.55 11.28 -3.93
C LEU A 117 8.82 10.57 -4.45
N ARG A 118 9.63 10.05 -3.54
CA ARG A 118 10.84 9.30 -3.91
C ARG A 118 10.53 8.02 -4.68
N GLN A 119 9.49 7.29 -4.30
CA GLN A 119 9.03 6.10 -5.02
C GLN A 119 8.59 6.45 -6.45
N LYS A 120 7.83 7.53 -6.62
CA LYS A 120 7.41 8.05 -7.93
C LYS A 120 8.61 8.41 -8.81
N MET A 121 9.58 9.14 -8.26
CA MET A 121 10.82 9.49 -8.97
C MET A 121 11.63 8.26 -9.37
N LYS A 122 11.72 7.25 -8.49
CA LYS A 122 12.40 5.99 -8.79
C LYS A 122 11.72 5.21 -9.89
N LEU A 123 10.40 5.08 -9.86
CA LEU A 123 9.66 4.40 -10.91
C LEU A 123 9.88 5.08 -12.27
N GLN A 124 9.87 6.41 -12.32
CA GLN A 124 10.20 7.16 -13.53
C GLN A 124 11.64 6.90 -14.00
N GLY A 125 12.60 6.90 -13.08
CA GLY A 125 14.00 6.57 -13.39
C GLY A 125 14.18 5.14 -13.91
N LEU A 126 13.46 4.17 -13.32
CA LEU A 126 13.48 2.78 -13.76
C LEU A 126 12.88 2.60 -15.16
N GLN A 127 11.77 3.30 -15.47
CA GLN A 127 11.19 3.29 -16.81
C GLN A 127 12.17 3.83 -17.85
N GLN A 128 12.84 4.94 -17.56
CA GLN A 128 13.86 5.51 -18.45
C GLN A 128 15.06 4.57 -18.62
N ALA A 129 15.57 3.98 -17.52
CA ALA A 129 16.66 3.02 -17.57
C ALA A 129 16.30 1.74 -18.35
N SER A 130 15.07 1.25 -18.19
CA SER A 130 14.57 0.08 -18.93
C SER A 130 14.50 0.34 -20.43
N LEU A 131 14.01 1.50 -20.84
CA LEU A 131 13.98 1.90 -22.25
C LEU A 131 15.39 2.04 -22.82
N ALA A 132 16.31 2.67 -22.08
CA ALA A 132 17.71 2.80 -22.49
C ALA A 132 18.40 1.42 -22.61
N SER A 133 18.15 0.51 -21.66
CA SER A 133 18.67 -0.86 -21.69
C SER A 133 18.12 -1.66 -22.87
N LEU A 134 16.85 -1.51 -23.20
CA LEU A 134 16.23 -2.17 -24.35
C LEU A 134 16.86 -1.71 -25.66
N VAL A 135 17.07 -0.39 -25.81
CA VAL A 135 17.76 0.18 -27.00
C VAL A 135 19.21 -0.31 -27.06
N ALA A 136 19.95 -0.27 -25.94
CA ALA A 136 21.34 -0.74 -25.91
C ALA A 136 21.45 -2.24 -26.24
N ALA A 137 20.58 -3.08 -25.69
CA ALA A 137 20.51 -4.51 -25.96
C ALA A 137 20.21 -4.80 -27.43
N GLY A 138 19.27 -4.06 -28.01
CA GLY A 138 18.93 -4.18 -29.44
C GLY A 138 20.08 -3.77 -30.36
N VAL A 139 20.74 -2.64 -30.08
CA VAL A 139 21.89 -2.14 -30.86
C VAL A 139 23.08 -3.08 -30.75
N LEU A 140 23.47 -3.49 -29.54
CA LEU A 140 24.62 -4.37 -29.33
C LEU A 140 24.37 -5.78 -29.89
N GLY A 141 23.16 -6.33 -29.70
CA GLY A 141 22.76 -7.61 -30.30
C GLY A 141 22.82 -7.57 -31.83
N ALA A 142 22.38 -6.48 -32.45
CA ALA A 142 22.42 -6.31 -33.90
C ALA A 142 23.83 -6.09 -34.45
N VAL A 143 24.68 -5.30 -33.76
CA VAL A 143 26.07 -5.00 -34.18
C VAL A 143 26.96 -6.23 -33.99
N THR A 144 26.85 -6.94 -32.88
CA THR A 144 27.64 -8.13 -32.59
C THR A 144 27.14 -9.41 -33.25
N GLY A 145 25.87 -9.41 -33.66
CA GLY A 145 25.16 -10.60 -34.15
C GLY A 145 24.88 -11.64 -33.06
N ARG A 146 25.01 -11.24 -31.77
CA ARG A 146 24.88 -12.10 -30.60
C ARG A 146 23.71 -11.66 -29.73
N ALA A 147 22.62 -12.44 -29.78
CA ALA A 147 21.43 -12.19 -28.97
C ALA A 147 21.69 -12.37 -27.45
N ASP A 148 22.62 -13.24 -27.08
CA ASP A 148 23.02 -13.49 -25.70
C ASP A 148 23.62 -12.25 -25.00
N VAL A 149 24.35 -11.41 -25.74
CA VAL A 149 24.87 -10.14 -25.22
C VAL A 149 23.74 -9.15 -24.88
N GLY A 150 22.76 -9.04 -25.75
CA GLY A 150 21.57 -8.22 -25.49
C GLY A 150 20.76 -8.71 -24.27
N MET A 151 20.55 -10.02 -24.16
CA MET A 151 19.86 -10.63 -23.01
C MET A 151 20.61 -10.44 -21.70
N ALA A 152 21.95 -10.54 -21.71
CA ALA A 152 22.77 -10.31 -20.52
C ALA A 152 22.62 -8.88 -19.96
N ILE A 153 22.51 -7.87 -20.84
CA ILE A 153 22.27 -6.48 -20.43
C ILE A 153 20.90 -6.33 -19.79
N LEU A 154 19.86 -6.89 -20.41
CA LEU A 154 18.48 -6.81 -19.89
C LEU A 154 18.36 -7.50 -18.53
N MET A 155 18.91 -8.69 -18.37
CA MET A 155 18.89 -9.44 -17.11
C MET A 155 19.69 -8.75 -16.00
N GLY A 156 20.88 -8.24 -16.31
CA GLY A 156 21.74 -7.57 -15.34
C GLY A 156 21.11 -6.28 -14.79
N THR A 157 20.50 -5.48 -15.65
CA THR A 157 19.82 -4.23 -15.22
C THR A 157 18.56 -4.52 -14.38
N SER A 158 17.78 -5.52 -14.75
CA SER A 158 16.55 -5.88 -14.01
C SER A 158 16.86 -6.39 -12.60
N SER A 159 17.85 -7.28 -12.45
CA SER A 159 18.21 -7.85 -11.14
C SER A 159 18.73 -6.80 -10.17
N SER A 160 19.59 -5.89 -10.63
CA SER A 160 20.12 -4.79 -9.80
C SER A 160 19.01 -3.82 -9.39
N ALA A 161 18.07 -3.53 -10.29
CA ALA A 161 16.94 -2.64 -9.99
C ALA A 161 16.03 -3.23 -8.92
N ILE A 162 15.68 -4.53 -9.01
CA ILE A 162 14.85 -5.24 -8.03
C ILE A 162 15.53 -5.25 -6.66
N TYR A 163 16.82 -5.63 -6.59
CA TYR A 163 17.55 -5.65 -5.33
C TYR A 163 17.56 -4.28 -4.63
N ASN A 164 17.89 -3.23 -5.38
CA ASN A 164 17.94 -1.87 -4.85
C ASN A 164 16.56 -1.37 -4.40
N MET A 165 15.47 -1.72 -5.09
CA MET A 165 14.12 -1.39 -4.68
C MET A 165 13.75 -2.05 -3.35
N THR A 166 14.01 -3.35 -3.20
CA THR A 166 13.66 -4.10 -1.98
C THR A 166 14.42 -3.58 -0.76
N ALA A 167 15.73 -3.38 -0.86
CA ALA A 167 16.55 -2.87 0.25
C ALA A 167 16.10 -1.47 0.69
N TYR A 168 15.75 -0.63 -0.25
CA TYR A 168 15.26 0.72 0.03
C TYR A 168 13.86 0.71 0.66
N GLN A 169 12.98 -0.17 0.21
CA GLN A 169 11.65 -0.32 0.77
C GLN A 169 11.72 -0.69 2.26
N VAL A 170 12.58 -1.64 2.64
CA VAL A 170 12.78 -2.01 4.06
C VAL A 170 13.18 -0.81 4.92
N GLN A 171 14.06 0.06 4.42
CA GLN A 171 14.47 1.25 5.16
C GLN A 171 13.37 2.30 5.26
N GLU A 172 12.57 2.49 4.21
CA GLU A 172 11.41 3.39 4.23
C GLU A 172 10.35 2.91 5.22
N GLU A 173 10.05 1.61 5.25
CA GLU A 173 9.14 1.01 6.20
C GLU A 173 9.58 1.23 7.65
N ARG A 174 10.87 1.02 7.94
CA ARG A 174 11.43 1.27 9.26
C ARG A 174 11.29 2.73 9.67
N SER A 175 11.61 3.66 8.79
CA SER A 175 11.48 5.09 9.10
C SER A 175 10.02 5.53 9.25
N ALA A 176 9.08 4.91 8.52
CA ALA A 176 7.65 5.14 8.68
C ALA A 176 7.14 4.60 10.04
N ASP A 177 7.62 3.43 10.49
CA ASP A 177 7.32 2.87 11.80
C ASP A 177 7.82 3.78 12.94
N GLU A 178 9.06 4.27 12.84
CA GLU A 178 9.64 5.18 13.82
C GLU A 178 8.84 6.50 13.89
N ALA A 179 8.47 7.06 12.73
CA ALA A 179 7.62 8.23 12.66
C ALA A 179 6.24 7.97 13.26
N ALA A 180 5.61 6.84 12.93
CA ALA A 180 4.30 6.46 13.47
C ALA A 180 4.30 6.38 15.00
N VAL A 181 5.30 5.72 15.60
CA VAL A 181 5.44 5.64 17.07
C VAL A 181 5.54 7.03 17.69
N GLN A 182 6.32 7.93 17.10
CA GLN A 182 6.44 9.31 17.59
C GLN A 182 5.14 10.10 17.43
N LEU A 183 4.44 9.97 16.31
CA LEU A 183 3.17 10.64 16.04
C LEU A 183 2.09 10.15 17.01
N LEU A 184 1.99 8.85 17.22
CA LEU A 184 1.05 8.26 18.19
C LEU A 184 1.35 8.74 19.61
N ALA A 185 2.61 8.79 20.01
CA ALA A 185 2.99 9.32 21.32
C ALA A 185 2.60 10.80 21.51
N LYS A 186 2.86 11.65 20.49
CA LYS A 186 2.48 13.08 20.51
C LYS A 186 0.96 13.27 20.56
N THR A 187 0.19 12.34 20.02
CA THR A 187 -1.28 12.38 20.01
C THR A 187 -1.90 11.57 21.14
N ARG A 188 -1.08 11.10 22.11
CA ARG A 188 -1.50 10.33 23.28
C ARG A 188 -2.20 9.01 22.92
N GLN A 189 -1.71 8.35 21.88
CA GLN A 189 -2.19 7.07 21.39
C GLN A 189 -1.12 5.99 21.53
N SER A 190 -1.53 4.72 21.69
CA SER A 190 -0.61 3.61 21.85
C SER A 190 -0.19 3.01 20.51
N PRO A 191 1.09 2.70 20.29
CA PRO A 191 1.53 1.93 19.12
C PRO A 191 1.15 0.43 19.19
N ALA A 192 0.52 -0.02 20.29
CA ALA A 192 0.04 -1.39 20.42
C ALA A 192 -0.94 -1.77 19.31
N GLY A 193 -1.82 -0.84 18.88
CA GLY A 193 -2.73 -1.10 17.77
C GLY A 193 -2.00 -1.43 16.48
N MET A 194 -0.96 -0.67 16.14
CA MET A 194 -0.14 -0.93 14.94
C MET A 194 0.57 -2.29 15.03
N ARG A 195 1.17 -2.61 16.17
CA ARG A 195 1.77 -3.93 16.43
C ARG A 195 0.77 -5.06 16.20
N ASP A 196 -0.44 -4.93 16.76
CA ASP A 196 -1.46 -5.98 16.70
C ASP A 196 -2.00 -6.13 15.27
N PHE A 197 -2.14 -5.03 14.54
CA PHE A 197 -2.50 -5.06 13.13
C PHE A 197 -1.44 -5.77 12.28
N MET A 198 -0.15 -5.48 12.48
CA MET A 198 0.94 -6.20 11.79
C MET A 198 0.96 -7.70 12.10
N LYS A 199 0.78 -8.08 13.37
CA LYS A 199 0.67 -9.50 13.75
C LYS A 199 -0.51 -10.18 13.07
N LYS A 200 -1.65 -9.50 12.97
CA LYS A 200 -2.83 -10.01 12.29
C LYS A 200 -2.57 -10.27 10.81
N ILE A 201 -1.93 -9.33 10.10
CA ILE A 201 -1.53 -9.50 8.70
C ILE A 201 -0.57 -10.68 8.54
N GLN A 202 0.44 -10.77 9.40
CA GLN A 202 1.40 -11.87 9.38
C GLN A 202 0.72 -13.24 9.56
N GLN A 203 -0.24 -13.34 10.48
CA GLN A 203 -1.01 -14.57 10.71
C GLN A 203 -1.87 -14.94 9.50
N GLN A 204 -2.53 -13.97 8.87
CA GLN A 204 -3.34 -14.20 7.68
C GLN A 204 -2.49 -14.74 6.52
N ASN A 205 -1.33 -14.18 6.28
CA ASN A 205 -0.43 -14.64 5.21
C ASN A 205 0.06 -16.07 5.42
N VAL A 206 0.37 -16.44 6.67
CA VAL A 206 0.76 -17.82 6.99
C VAL A 206 -0.38 -18.82 6.76
N MET A 207 -1.62 -18.42 7.04
CA MET A 207 -2.79 -19.30 6.92
C MET A 207 -3.28 -19.46 5.48
N SER A 208 -3.20 -18.42 4.66
CA SER A 208 -3.66 -18.45 3.26
C SER A 208 -2.66 -19.11 2.31
N GLY A 209 -1.40 -19.22 2.68
CA GLY A 209 -0.33 -19.79 1.84
C GLY A 209 -0.03 -18.99 0.57
N ILE A 210 -0.75 -17.92 0.33
CA ILE A 210 -0.66 -17.00 -0.80
C ILE A 210 -0.62 -15.59 -0.23
N ASP A 211 0.26 -14.78 -0.76
CA ASP A 211 0.41 -13.37 -0.37
C ASP A 211 -0.70 -12.51 -1.01
N GLU A 212 -1.96 -12.85 -0.71
CA GLU A 212 -3.13 -12.13 -1.26
C GLU A 212 -3.44 -10.82 -0.51
N ASN A 213 -2.78 -10.59 0.63
CA ASN A 213 -2.99 -9.37 1.38
C ASN A 213 -2.25 -8.20 0.73
N SER A 214 -3.00 -7.26 0.16
CA SER A 214 -2.44 -6.11 -0.55
C SER A 214 -1.54 -5.24 0.34
N TYR A 215 -1.81 -5.15 1.66
CA TYR A 215 -0.95 -4.42 2.59
C TYR A 215 0.44 -5.06 2.73
N PHE A 216 0.52 -6.38 2.81
CA PHE A 216 1.80 -7.07 2.89
C PHE A 216 2.67 -6.86 1.64
N GLN A 217 2.04 -6.79 0.47
CA GLN A 217 2.75 -6.54 -0.80
C GLN A 217 3.35 -5.12 -0.85
N THR A 218 2.64 -4.14 -0.33
CA THR A 218 3.09 -2.74 -0.30
C THR A 218 3.95 -2.42 0.92
N HIS A 219 3.70 -3.10 2.06
CA HIS A 219 4.36 -2.89 3.35
C HIS A 219 4.84 -4.22 3.96
N PRO A 220 5.98 -4.78 3.55
CA PRO A 220 6.46 -6.06 4.04
C PRO A 220 6.56 -6.10 5.56
N VAL A 221 5.87 -7.06 6.19
CA VAL A 221 5.87 -7.23 7.65
C VAL A 221 6.99 -8.17 8.04
N THR A 222 8.07 -7.61 8.58
CA THR A 222 9.22 -8.37 9.08
C THR A 222 9.16 -8.59 10.59
N ALA A 223 9.83 -9.64 11.08
CA ALA A 223 9.94 -9.89 12.51
C ALA A 223 10.60 -8.74 13.27
N GLU A 224 11.56 -8.04 12.64
CA GLU A 224 12.22 -6.86 13.19
C GLU A 224 11.23 -5.71 13.43
N ARG A 225 10.35 -5.42 12.46
CA ARG A 225 9.31 -4.38 12.59
C ARG A 225 8.35 -4.71 13.73
N VAL A 226 7.88 -5.97 13.81
CA VAL A 226 7.00 -6.43 14.89
C VAL A 226 7.69 -6.32 16.25
N ALA A 227 8.98 -6.66 16.36
CA ALA A 227 9.75 -6.53 17.58
C ALA A 227 9.93 -5.06 18.00
N PHE A 228 10.25 -4.16 17.05
CA PHE A 228 10.34 -2.72 17.29
C PHE A 228 9.03 -2.15 17.84
N LEU A 229 7.90 -2.45 17.20
CA LEU A 229 6.58 -1.99 17.64
C LEU A 229 6.16 -2.60 18.98
N SER A 230 6.55 -3.85 19.26
CA SER A 230 6.29 -4.49 20.57
C SER A 230 7.01 -3.75 21.70
N ASN A 231 8.27 -3.43 21.51
CA ASN A 231 9.04 -2.66 22.48
C ASN A 231 8.45 -1.25 22.70
N ALA A 232 8.04 -0.58 21.62
CA ALA A 232 7.39 0.72 21.71
C ALA A 232 6.03 0.64 22.43
N ALA A 233 5.25 -0.42 22.19
CA ALA A 233 3.95 -0.63 22.83
C ALA A 233 4.06 -0.90 24.33
N GLU A 234 5.06 -1.68 24.76
CA GLU A 234 5.32 -1.96 26.17
C GLU A 234 5.68 -0.70 26.98
N LYS A 235 6.36 0.24 26.34
CA LYS A 235 6.75 1.52 26.96
C LYS A 235 5.65 2.58 26.94
N SER A 236 4.56 2.35 26.20
CA SER A 236 3.50 3.32 26.03
C SER A 236 2.54 3.33 27.23
N PRO A 237 2.30 4.49 27.87
CA PRO A 237 1.31 4.61 28.94
C PRO A 237 -0.13 4.70 28.45
N PHE A 238 -0.34 4.85 27.12
CA PHE A 238 -1.63 5.15 26.55
C PHE A 238 -2.46 3.89 26.33
N LYS A 239 -3.77 3.99 26.55
CA LYS A 239 -4.73 2.90 26.42
C LYS A 239 -5.80 3.27 25.38
N VAL A 240 -6.62 2.26 25.03
CA VAL A 240 -7.79 2.44 24.13
C VAL A 240 -8.80 3.36 24.82
N ASP A 241 -9.28 4.36 24.07
CA ASP A 241 -10.41 5.17 24.49
C ASP A 241 -11.70 4.39 24.22
N MET A 242 -12.42 4.02 25.28
CA MET A 242 -13.60 3.16 25.20
C MET A 242 -14.79 3.83 24.50
N LEU A 243 -14.90 5.17 24.54
CA LEU A 243 -15.95 5.88 23.84
C LEU A 243 -15.72 5.85 22.33
N LYS A 244 -14.48 6.09 21.89
CA LYS A 244 -14.09 5.96 20.49
C LYS A 244 -14.23 4.51 20.02
N GLN A 245 -13.86 3.54 20.84
CA GLN A 245 -14.01 2.13 20.52
C GLN A 245 -15.47 1.77 20.25
N LYS A 246 -16.40 2.20 21.10
CA LYS A 246 -17.82 1.94 20.89
C LYS A 246 -18.35 2.57 19.59
N ARG A 247 -17.97 3.80 19.29
CA ARG A 247 -18.32 4.45 18.01
C ARG A 247 -17.75 3.67 16.82
N PHE A 248 -16.51 3.21 16.93
CA PHE A 248 -15.86 2.40 15.89
C PHE A 248 -16.63 1.10 15.63
N GLU A 249 -17.04 0.38 16.66
CA GLU A 249 -17.86 -0.83 16.55
C GLU A 249 -19.19 -0.57 15.85
N MET A 250 -19.83 0.57 16.12
CA MET A 250 -21.06 0.97 15.42
C MET A 250 -20.81 1.24 13.93
N ILE A 251 -19.70 1.90 13.59
CA ILE A 251 -19.28 2.13 12.21
C ILE A 251 -19.01 0.80 11.50
N GLN A 252 -18.30 -0.12 12.15
CA GLN A 252 -18.04 -1.45 11.59
C GLN A 252 -19.35 -2.21 11.32
N ALA A 253 -20.29 -2.18 12.26
CA ALA A 253 -21.61 -2.82 12.11
C ALA A 253 -22.39 -2.21 10.94
N LYS A 254 -22.38 -0.88 10.82
CA LYS A 254 -23.02 -0.14 9.74
C LYS A 254 -22.42 -0.51 8.38
N LEU A 255 -21.10 -0.43 8.23
CA LEU A 255 -20.44 -0.77 6.96
C LEU A 255 -20.70 -2.22 6.55
N ARG A 256 -20.68 -3.16 7.52
CA ARG A 256 -21.04 -4.55 7.25
C ARG A 256 -22.48 -4.70 6.79
N GLY A 257 -23.41 -3.96 7.40
CA GLY A 257 -24.83 -3.97 7.01
C GLY A 257 -25.06 -3.51 5.58
N PHE A 258 -24.21 -2.62 5.06
CA PHE A 258 -24.31 -2.12 3.68
C PHE A 258 -23.53 -2.95 2.67
N LEU A 259 -22.39 -3.54 3.06
CA LEU A 259 -21.42 -4.12 2.13
C LEU A 259 -21.37 -5.65 2.15
N GLU A 260 -21.85 -6.31 3.21
CA GLU A 260 -21.85 -7.76 3.31
C GLU A 260 -23.25 -8.34 3.02
N ALA A 261 -23.30 -9.61 2.60
CA ALA A 261 -24.55 -10.32 2.37
C ALA A 261 -25.39 -10.38 3.67
N PRO A 262 -26.74 -10.16 3.61
CA PRO A 262 -27.60 -10.10 4.79
C PRO A 262 -27.48 -11.31 5.71
N GLU A 263 -27.32 -12.51 5.16
CA GLU A 263 -27.19 -13.75 5.94
C GLU A 263 -25.92 -13.77 6.80
N LYS A 264 -24.83 -13.14 6.31
CA LYS A 264 -23.57 -13.04 7.03
C LYS A 264 -23.68 -12.01 8.16
N VAL A 265 -24.36 -10.90 7.88
CA VAL A 265 -24.61 -9.83 8.86
C VAL A 265 -25.50 -10.35 10.00
N LEU A 266 -26.61 -11.01 9.68
CA LEU A 266 -27.54 -11.56 10.65
C LEU A 266 -26.92 -12.65 11.54
N ARG A 267 -26.00 -13.45 11.00
CA ARG A 267 -25.20 -14.40 11.81
C ARG A 267 -24.29 -13.71 12.83
N ARG A 268 -23.73 -12.57 12.47
CA ARG A 268 -22.83 -11.81 13.34
C ARG A 268 -23.57 -10.95 14.35
N TYR A 269 -24.69 -10.39 13.94
CA TYR A 269 -25.55 -9.52 14.72
C TYR A 269 -27.00 -10.09 14.72
N PRO A 270 -27.25 -11.17 15.50
CA PRO A 270 -28.57 -11.77 15.53
C PRO A 270 -29.59 -10.76 16.03
N LEU A 271 -30.75 -10.72 15.38
CA LEU A 271 -31.86 -9.89 15.81
C LEU A 271 -32.25 -10.37 17.23
N LYS A 272 -32.20 -9.46 18.19
CA LYS A 272 -32.81 -9.73 19.49
C LYS A 272 -34.30 -9.80 19.25
N ASP A 273 -34.96 -10.82 19.80
CA ASP A 273 -36.40 -10.95 19.73
C ASP A 273 -37.04 -9.75 20.42
N VAL A 274 -37.52 -8.78 19.63
CA VAL A 274 -38.12 -7.54 20.13
C VAL A 274 -39.52 -7.81 20.72
N SER A 275 -40.01 -9.07 20.59
CA SER A 275 -41.33 -9.51 21.06
C SER A 275 -41.35 -9.96 22.52
N ALA A 276 -40.21 -10.08 23.21
CA ALA A 276 -40.20 -10.39 24.64
C ALA A 276 -40.44 -9.11 25.45
N PRO A 277 -41.59 -8.97 26.15
CA PRO A 277 -41.78 -7.85 27.05
C PRO A 277 -40.71 -7.89 28.13
N ALA A 278 -40.12 -6.73 28.41
CA ALA A 278 -39.16 -6.58 29.50
C ALA A 278 -39.92 -6.96 30.83
N SER A 279 -39.56 -8.11 31.39
CA SER A 279 -39.98 -8.54 32.71
C SER A 279 -39.11 -7.88 33.80
#